data_df5df238dcdff6af83a0c32400725ca0
#
_entry.id   df5df238dcdff6af83a0c32400725ca0
#
_cell.length_a   1.000
_cell.length_b   1.000
_cell.length_c   1.000
_cell.angle_alpha   90.00
_cell.angle_beta   90.00
_cell.angle_gamma   90.00
#
_symmetry.space_group_name_H-M   'P 1'
#
loop_
_entity.id
_entity.type
_entity.pdbx_description
1 polymer ?
#
loop_
_entity_poly.entity_id
_entity_poly.type
_entity_poly.pdbx_seq_one_letter_code
_entity_poly.pdbx_strand_id
1 'polypeptide(L)'
;MGENAPMSELSITGSGTEIISLYDLPWSKMLEDWPEDPGLASMRGISRHVVRLVRTGDRDDDVYAVKETVEEFSTKEYSVLRELNSRGAPCVEPLAVVTGRLDVRGNELPTALVTRYLPYSLPYRVILSTNITPHEITTMANALALLLVKLHLLGFWWGDCSLSD
;
A
#
# COMPACT_ATOMS: atom_id res chain seq x y z
N MET A 1 35.71 15.37 16.73
CA MET A 1 34.36 15.58 17.27
C MET A 1 33.42 14.88 16.31
N GLY A 2 33.03 13.64 16.64
CA GLY A 2 32.09 12.90 15.84
C GLY A 2 30.68 13.41 16.20
N GLU A 3 30.02 13.99 15.24
CA GLU A 3 28.61 14.33 15.31
C GLU A 3 27.84 13.01 15.36
N ASN A 4 27.30 12.69 16.53
CA ASN A 4 26.38 11.56 16.70
C ASN A 4 25.14 11.92 15.87
N ALA A 5 25.03 11.38 14.66
CA ALA A 5 23.78 11.37 13.94
C ALA A 5 22.73 10.72 14.86
N PRO A 6 21.56 11.32 15.04
CA PRO A 6 20.51 10.73 15.87
C PRO A 6 20.21 9.34 15.31
N MET A 7 20.33 8.31 16.15
CA MET A 7 19.87 6.97 15.79
C MET A 7 18.40 7.12 15.38
N SER A 8 18.09 6.83 14.12
CA SER A 8 16.71 6.88 13.66
C SER A 8 15.92 5.85 14.44
N GLU A 9 14.98 6.33 15.26
CA GLU A 9 14.08 5.48 16.03
C GLU A 9 12.93 5.05 15.14
N LEU A 10 12.56 3.77 15.20
CA LEU A 10 11.38 3.26 14.48
C LEU A 10 10.17 4.11 14.83
N SER A 11 9.57 4.71 13.83
CA SER A 11 8.37 5.55 13.97
C SER A 11 7.25 5.04 13.07
N ILE A 12 6.08 4.81 13.66
CA ILE A 12 4.85 4.44 12.95
C ILE A 12 3.90 5.64 13.04
N THR A 13 3.81 6.40 11.95
CA THR A 13 2.94 7.57 11.85
C THR A 13 1.66 7.20 11.12
N GLY A 14 0.52 7.30 11.78
CA GLY A 14 -0.76 6.91 11.19
C GLY A 14 -1.96 7.29 12.05
N SER A 15 -3.12 6.71 11.76
CA SER A 15 -4.36 6.94 12.49
C SER A 15 -5.14 5.64 12.70
N GLY A 16 -5.86 5.56 13.82
CA GLY A 16 -6.65 4.37 14.19
C GLY A 16 -5.97 3.52 15.27
N THR A 17 -6.76 2.64 15.87
CA THR A 17 -6.29 1.70 16.92
C THR A 17 -5.51 0.52 16.32
N GLU A 18 -5.70 0.26 15.04
CA GLU A 18 -5.05 -0.82 14.28
C GLU A 18 -3.52 -0.65 14.19
N ILE A 19 -3.02 0.59 14.36
CA ILE A 19 -1.57 0.86 14.39
C ILE A 19 -0.85 0.05 15.46
N ILE A 20 -1.50 -0.26 16.58
CA ILE A 20 -0.90 -1.01 17.69
C ILE A 20 -0.41 -2.39 17.22
N SER A 21 -1.20 -3.07 16.39
CA SER A 21 -0.85 -4.39 15.86
C SER A 21 0.30 -4.36 14.84
N LEU A 22 0.60 -3.20 14.28
CA LEU A 22 1.74 -3.04 13.35
C LEU A 22 3.09 -3.10 14.08
N TYR A 23 3.16 -2.81 15.38
CA TYR A 23 4.42 -2.86 16.14
C TYR A 23 4.98 -4.28 16.25
N ASP A 24 4.15 -5.31 16.12
CA ASP A 24 4.56 -6.71 16.20
C ASP A 24 5.18 -7.24 14.89
N LEU A 25 5.16 -6.44 13.82
CA LEU A 25 5.71 -6.83 12.53
C LEU A 25 7.26 -6.73 12.52
N PRO A 26 7.94 -7.54 11.71
CA PRO A 26 9.41 -7.65 11.73
C PRO A 26 10.10 -6.50 10.99
N TRP A 27 9.92 -5.26 11.46
CA TRP A 27 10.42 -4.03 10.83
C TRP A 27 11.94 -3.96 10.67
N SER A 28 12.70 -4.80 11.38
CA SER A 28 14.15 -4.93 11.25
C SER A 28 14.61 -5.78 10.06
N LYS A 29 13.68 -6.20 9.19
CA LYS A 29 13.97 -6.98 7.99
C LYS A 29 13.43 -6.28 6.75
N MET A 30 14.07 -6.51 5.60
CA MET A 30 13.49 -6.16 4.29
C MET A 30 12.18 -6.91 4.08
N LEU A 31 11.22 -6.32 3.36
CA LEU A 31 9.93 -6.98 3.10
C LEU A 31 10.08 -8.31 2.34
N GLU A 32 11.11 -8.45 1.53
CA GLU A 32 11.39 -9.69 0.80
C GLU A 32 11.71 -10.86 1.73
N ASP A 33 12.27 -10.56 2.93
CA ASP A 33 12.63 -11.54 3.96
C ASP A 33 11.49 -11.80 4.98
N TRP A 34 10.35 -11.14 4.82
CA TRP A 34 9.22 -11.35 5.72
C TRP A 34 8.56 -12.70 5.43
N PRO A 35 8.11 -13.42 6.49
CA PRO A 35 7.38 -14.66 6.31
C PRO A 35 6.12 -14.42 5.46
N GLU A 36 5.84 -15.35 4.56
CA GLU A 36 4.61 -15.32 3.78
C GLU A 36 3.48 -15.99 4.57
N ASP A 37 2.33 -15.32 4.63
CA ASP A 37 1.10 -15.97 5.07
C ASP A 37 0.62 -16.88 3.91
N PRO A 38 0.56 -18.22 4.11
CA PRO A 38 0.12 -19.13 3.06
C PRO A 38 -1.30 -18.83 2.55
N GLY A 39 -2.16 -18.24 3.39
CA GLY A 39 -3.51 -17.82 3.01
C GLY A 39 -3.56 -16.60 2.11
N LEU A 40 -2.47 -15.82 2.06
CA LEU A 40 -2.37 -14.58 1.28
C LEU A 40 -1.41 -14.69 0.08
N ALA A 41 -0.65 -15.75 -0.02
CA ALA A 41 0.42 -15.92 -1.03
C ALA A 41 -0.09 -15.85 -2.48
N SER A 42 -1.34 -16.25 -2.75
CA SER A 42 -1.93 -16.23 -4.08
C SER A 42 -2.37 -14.84 -4.55
N MET A 43 -2.31 -13.84 -3.70
CA MET A 43 -2.83 -12.48 -3.94
C MET A 43 -1.77 -11.49 -4.42
N ARG A 44 -0.56 -11.96 -4.78
CA ARG A 44 0.53 -11.09 -5.24
C ARG A 44 0.22 -10.45 -6.59
N GLY A 45 0.13 -9.13 -6.60
CA GLY A 45 0.20 -8.32 -7.81
C GLY A 45 1.64 -8.23 -8.35
N ILE A 46 1.78 -7.96 -9.67
CA ILE A 46 3.09 -7.61 -10.24
C ILE A 46 3.30 -6.13 -9.97
N SER A 47 4.09 -5.81 -8.96
CA SER A 47 4.48 -4.44 -8.61
C SER A 47 5.96 -4.22 -8.89
N ARG A 48 6.35 -2.97 -9.23
CA ARG A 48 7.77 -2.55 -9.31
C ARG A 48 8.42 -2.49 -7.93
N HIS A 49 7.61 -2.42 -6.88
CA HIS A 49 8.04 -2.39 -5.48
C HIS A 49 7.70 -3.72 -4.81
N VAL A 50 8.49 -4.08 -3.81
CA VAL A 50 8.16 -5.23 -2.96
C VAL A 50 6.92 -4.88 -2.15
N VAL A 51 5.89 -5.73 -2.27
CA VAL A 51 4.65 -5.63 -1.49
C VAL A 51 4.46 -6.94 -0.74
N ARG A 52 4.13 -6.85 0.55
CA ARG A 52 3.74 -7.99 1.40
C ARG A 52 2.33 -7.78 1.91
N LEU A 53 1.54 -8.84 1.82
CA LEU A 53 0.28 -8.91 2.54
C LEU A 53 0.55 -9.53 3.91
N VAL A 54 0.07 -8.87 4.95
CA VAL A 54 0.24 -9.31 6.33
C VAL A 54 -1.10 -9.33 7.04
N ARG A 55 -1.28 -10.30 7.93
CA ARG A 55 -2.43 -10.39 8.83
C ARG A 55 -1.96 -10.07 10.23
N THR A 56 -2.61 -9.15 10.92
CA THR A 56 -2.23 -8.73 12.27
C THR A 56 -3.25 -9.10 13.34
N GLY A 57 -4.36 -9.72 12.97
CA GLY A 57 -5.45 -10.13 13.85
C GLY A 57 -6.16 -11.38 13.35
N ASP A 58 -7.21 -11.77 14.09
CA ASP A 58 -7.98 -12.98 13.78
C ASP A 58 -9.15 -12.73 12.81
N ARG A 59 -9.41 -11.46 12.47
CA ARG A 59 -10.52 -11.09 11.58
C ARG A 59 -10.06 -11.06 10.13
N ASP A 60 -10.97 -11.37 9.22
CA ASP A 60 -10.68 -11.33 7.78
C ASP A 60 -10.34 -9.93 7.28
N ASP A 61 -10.80 -8.89 7.98
CA ASP A 61 -10.53 -7.49 7.65
C ASP A 61 -9.18 -6.98 8.17
N ASP A 62 -8.48 -7.76 9.00
CA ASP A 62 -7.18 -7.39 9.58
C ASP A 62 -6.01 -7.74 8.65
N VAL A 63 -6.22 -7.61 7.34
CA VAL A 63 -5.20 -7.81 6.31
C VAL A 63 -4.74 -6.47 5.74
N TYR A 64 -3.44 -6.29 5.68
CA TYR A 64 -2.80 -5.06 5.23
C TYR A 64 -1.79 -5.35 4.13
N ALA A 65 -1.67 -4.39 3.21
CA ALA A 65 -0.61 -4.37 2.21
C ALA A 65 0.50 -3.44 2.70
N VAL A 66 1.72 -3.97 2.82
CA VAL A 66 2.91 -3.22 3.18
C VAL A 66 3.79 -3.09 1.95
N LYS A 67 4.14 -1.85 1.59
CA LYS A 67 4.95 -1.52 0.41
C LYS A 67 6.20 -0.77 0.83
N GLU A 68 7.40 -1.26 0.44
CA GLU A 68 8.65 -0.54 0.61
C GLU A 68 8.86 0.46 -0.53
N THR A 69 9.24 1.69 -0.16
CA THR A 69 9.65 2.74 -1.09
C THR A 69 10.46 3.80 -0.34
N VAL A 70 10.92 4.84 -1.03
CA VAL A 70 11.63 5.95 -0.37
C VAL A 70 10.67 6.81 0.43
N GLU A 71 11.17 7.45 1.49
CA GLU A 71 10.36 8.18 2.48
C GLU A 71 9.50 9.29 1.85
N GLU A 72 10.08 10.06 0.94
CA GLU A 72 9.36 11.14 0.26
C GLU A 72 8.11 10.62 -0.47
N PHE A 73 8.22 9.50 -1.18
CA PHE A 73 7.08 8.91 -1.90
C PHE A 73 6.07 8.28 -0.96
N SER A 74 6.51 7.56 0.08
CA SER A 74 5.61 6.96 1.09
C SER A 74 4.77 8.03 1.78
N THR A 75 5.41 9.12 2.23
CA THR A 75 4.75 10.20 2.95
C THR A 75 3.77 10.95 2.05
N LYS A 76 4.17 11.22 0.80
CA LYS A 76 3.30 11.86 -0.18
C LYS A 76 2.10 10.99 -0.53
N GLU A 77 2.33 9.71 -0.84
CA GLU A 77 1.27 8.75 -1.16
C GLU A 77 0.28 8.61 0.00
N TYR A 78 0.79 8.48 1.23
CA TYR A 78 -0.05 8.44 2.44
C TYR A 78 -0.92 9.70 2.58
N SER A 79 -0.34 10.88 2.40
CA SER A 79 -1.07 12.14 2.51
C SER A 79 -2.17 12.28 1.45
N VAL A 80 -1.87 11.91 0.20
CA VAL A 80 -2.83 11.94 -0.91
C VAL A 80 -3.97 10.94 -0.66
N LEU A 81 -3.66 9.71 -0.25
CA LEU A 81 -4.67 8.70 0.05
C LEU A 81 -5.58 9.14 1.22
N ARG A 82 -5.01 9.74 2.26
CA ARG A 82 -5.81 10.31 3.37
C ARG A 82 -6.77 11.39 2.89
N GLU A 83 -6.28 12.30 2.06
CA GLU A 83 -7.11 13.37 1.51
C GLU A 83 -8.22 12.82 0.62
N LEU A 84 -7.90 11.86 -0.26
CA LEU A 84 -8.89 11.17 -1.10
C LEU A 84 -9.97 10.48 -0.24
N ASN A 85 -9.54 9.76 0.79
CA ASN A 85 -10.44 9.06 1.70
C ASN A 85 -11.35 10.05 2.46
N SER A 86 -10.79 11.16 2.96
CA SER A 86 -11.56 12.21 3.67
C SER A 86 -12.64 12.87 2.77
N ARG A 87 -12.41 12.89 1.45
CA ARG A 87 -13.37 13.41 0.45
C ARG A 87 -14.31 12.34 -0.10
N GLY A 88 -14.27 11.12 0.42
CA GLY A 88 -15.11 10.01 -0.03
C GLY A 88 -14.80 9.53 -1.45
N ALA A 89 -13.55 9.71 -1.90
CA ALA A 89 -13.10 9.10 -3.15
C ALA A 89 -12.85 7.60 -2.93
N PRO A 90 -13.18 6.75 -3.91
CA PRO A 90 -12.85 5.33 -3.85
C PRO A 90 -11.33 5.15 -3.98
N CYS A 91 -10.68 4.86 -2.87
CA CYS A 91 -9.25 4.56 -2.80
C CYS A 91 -8.97 3.56 -1.68
N VAL A 92 -7.77 2.98 -1.66
CA VAL A 92 -7.33 2.16 -0.53
C VAL A 92 -7.22 3.02 0.73
N GLU A 93 -7.56 2.45 1.87
CA GLU A 93 -7.44 3.13 3.15
C GLU A 93 -5.97 3.14 3.60
N PRO A 94 -5.33 4.31 3.73
CA PRO A 94 -3.97 4.39 4.25
C PRO A 94 -3.99 4.30 5.77
N LEU A 95 -3.19 3.38 6.33
CA LEU A 95 -3.07 3.19 7.77
C LEU A 95 -1.92 3.97 8.36
N ALA A 96 -0.72 3.71 7.85
CA ALA A 96 0.50 4.28 8.43
C ALA A 96 1.65 4.39 7.42
N VAL A 97 2.60 5.26 7.77
CA VAL A 97 3.96 5.29 7.23
C VAL A 97 4.91 4.87 8.34
N VAL A 98 5.83 3.96 8.03
CA VAL A 98 6.83 3.43 8.96
C VAL A 98 8.20 3.89 8.52
N THR A 99 8.83 4.75 9.32
CA THR A 99 10.14 5.34 9.07
C THR A 99 11.14 4.90 10.15
N GLY A 100 12.42 5.23 9.97
CA GLY A 100 13.47 4.92 10.94
C GLY A 100 13.73 3.43 11.12
N ARG A 101 13.41 2.62 10.13
CA ARG A 101 13.66 1.18 10.16
C ARG A 101 15.14 0.90 10.06
N LEU A 102 15.65 0.05 10.95
CA LEU A 102 17.04 -0.41 10.94
C LEU A 102 17.09 -1.93 10.94
N ASP A 103 18.05 -2.48 10.21
CA ASP A 103 18.34 -3.92 10.30
C ASP A 103 19.05 -4.25 11.63
N VAL A 104 19.29 -5.54 11.87
CA VAL A 104 19.98 -6.03 13.09
C VAL A 104 21.43 -5.54 13.20
N ARG A 105 21.98 -4.97 12.14
CA ARG A 105 23.35 -4.42 12.08
C ARG A 105 23.36 -2.90 12.20
N GLY A 106 22.17 -2.26 12.27
CA GLY A 106 22.01 -0.82 12.33
C GLY A 106 22.03 -0.13 10.96
N ASN A 107 21.93 -0.86 9.84
CA ASN A 107 21.78 -0.24 8.53
C ASN A 107 20.35 0.23 8.31
N GLU A 108 20.19 1.36 7.64
CA GLU A 108 18.87 1.89 7.29
C GLU A 108 18.15 0.99 6.28
N LEU A 109 16.88 0.75 6.56
CA LEU A 109 15.95 0.04 5.67
C LEU A 109 14.96 1.04 5.03
N PRO A 110 14.42 0.71 3.83
CA PRO A 110 13.43 1.57 3.17
C PRO A 110 12.23 1.86 4.07
N THR A 111 11.64 3.03 3.90
CA THR A 111 10.35 3.39 4.49
C THR A 111 9.26 2.47 3.97
N ALA A 112 8.28 2.16 4.80
CA ALA A 112 7.15 1.33 4.42
C ALA A 112 5.83 2.12 4.51
N LEU A 113 5.00 2.00 3.46
CA LEU A 113 3.61 2.45 3.47
C LEU A 113 2.72 1.24 3.78
N VAL A 114 1.80 1.42 4.72
CA VAL A 114 0.81 0.41 5.11
C VAL A 114 -0.58 0.88 4.71
N THR A 115 -1.27 0.06 3.92
CA THR A 115 -2.67 0.31 3.51
C THR A 115 -3.53 -0.91 3.84
N ARG A 116 -4.83 -0.71 4.01
CA ARG A 116 -5.78 -1.83 4.15
C ARG A 116 -5.84 -2.60 2.83
N TYR A 117 -5.78 -3.91 2.92
CA TYR A 117 -5.96 -4.77 1.75
C TYR A 117 -7.40 -4.68 1.24
N LEU A 118 -7.56 -4.58 -0.08
CA LEU A 118 -8.87 -4.66 -0.73
C LEU A 118 -9.13 -6.10 -1.16
N PRO A 119 -10.03 -6.82 -0.48
CA PRO A 119 -10.39 -8.17 -0.89
C PRO A 119 -11.08 -8.13 -2.26
N TYR A 120 -10.91 -9.22 -3.03
CA TYR A 120 -11.51 -9.38 -4.36
C TYR A 120 -11.07 -8.33 -5.40
N SER A 121 -9.95 -7.64 -5.17
CA SER A 121 -9.36 -6.73 -6.15
C SER A 121 -8.38 -7.48 -7.06
N LEU A 122 -8.44 -7.20 -8.36
CA LEU A 122 -7.51 -7.73 -9.36
C LEU A 122 -6.99 -6.59 -10.24
N PRO A 123 -5.70 -6.57 -10.55
CA PRO A 123 -5.17 -5.64 -11.55
C PRO A 123 -5.87 -5.81 -12.90
N TYR A 124 -6.14 -4.72 -13.58
CA TYR A 124 -6.77 -4.74 -14.92
C TYR A 124 -6.07 -5.70 -15.89
N ARG A 125 -4.73 -5.77 -15.84
CA ARG A 125 -3.95 -6.70 -16.66
C ARG A 125 -4.35 -8.16 -16.45
N VAL A 126 -4.60 -8.57 -15.21
CA VAL A 126 -5.02 -9.94 -14.90
C VAL A 126 -6.38 -10.22 -15.52
N ILE A 127 -7.33 -9.31 -15.36
CA ILE A 127 -8.67 -9.44 -15.94
C ILE A 127 -8.59 -9.48 -17.47
N LEU A 128 -7.83 -8.57 -18.09
CA LEU A 128 -7.67 -8.50 -19.54
C LEU A 128 -6.90 -9.70 -20.14
N SER A 129 -6.18 -10.47 -19.33
CA SER A 129 -5.52 -11.70 -19.76
C SER A 129 -6.45 -12.93 -19.78
N THR A 130 -7.68 -12.79 -19.29
CA THR A 130 -8.71 -13.84 -19.35
C THR A 130 -9.59 -13.70 -20.60
N ASN A 131 -10.50 -14.65 -20.82
CA ASN A 131 -11.48 -14.57 -21.90
C ASN A 131 -12.57 -13.54 -21.56
N ILE A 132 -12.23 -12.26 -21.70
CA ILE A 132 -13.15 -11.14 -21.44
C ILE A 132 -13.95 -10.79 -22.69
N THR A 133 -15.24 -10.54 -22.52
CA THR A 133 -16.15 -10.15 -23.60
C THR A 133 -16.01 -8.64 -23.94
N PRO A 134 -16.37 -8.20 -25.17
CA PRO A 134 -16.40 -6.79 -25.52
C PRO A 134 -17.30 -5.95 -24.59
N HIS A 135 -18.37 -6.53 -24.06
CA HIS A 135 -19.27 -5.86 -23.12
C HIS A 135 -18.56 -5.59 -21.77
N GLU A 136 -17.84 -6.59 -21.25
CA GLU A 136 -17.07 -6.43 -20.00
C GLU A 136 -15.95 -5.40 -20.16
N ILE A 137 -15.25 -5.40 -21.30
CA ILE A 137 -14.23 -4.36 -21.60
C ILE A 137 -14.86 -2.96 -21.55
N THR A 138 -16.02 -2.80 -22.20
CA THR A 138 -16.73 -1.52 -22.21
C THR A 138 -17.16 -1.10 -20.80
N THR A 139 -17.65 -2.04 -20.00
CA THR A 139 -18.04 -1.81 -18.60
C THR A 139 -16.87 -1.35 -17.76
N MET A 140 -15.71 -2.01 -17.89
CA MET A 140 -14.48 -1.63 -17.20
C MET A 140 -13.97 -0.25 -17.61
N ALA A 141 -13.96 0.03 -18.92
CA ALA A 141 -13.56 1.35 -19.44
C ALA A 141 -14.48 2.47 -18.92
N ASN A 142 -15.78 2.24 -18.86
CA ASN A 142 -16.73 3.19 -18.30
C ASN A 142 -16.52 3.39 -16.80
N ALA A 143 -16.26 2.32 -16.02
CA ALA A 143 -15.99 2.41 -14.60
C ALA A 143 -14.71 3.24 -14.35
N LEU A 144 -13.64 2.99 -15.11
CA LEU A 144 -12.41 3.77 -15.03
C LEU A 144 -12.64 5.24 -15.39
N ALA A 145 -13.36 5.52 -16.48
CA ALA A 145 -13.68 6.89 -16.88
C ALA A 145 -14.46 7.63 -15.78
N LEU A 146 -15.46 6.99 -15.17
CA LEU A 146 -16.21 7.56 -14.06
C LEU A 146 -15.34 7.82 -12.83
N LEU A 147 -14.43 6.91 -12.51
CA LEU A 147 -13.45 7.10 -11.43
C LEU A 147 -12.57 8.33 -11.70
N LEU A 148 -11.99 8.43 -12.91
CA LEU A 148 -11.15 9.58 -13.28
C LEU A 148 -11.93 10.90 -13.23
N VAL A 149 -13.16 10.93 -13.72
CA VAL A 149 -14.03 12.12 -13.62
C VAL A 149 -14.27 12.49 -12.16
N LYS A 150 -14.58 11.51 -11.30
CA LYS A 150 -14.78 11.76 -9.86
C LYS A 150 -13.51 12.33 -9.20
N LEU A 151 -12.34 11.77 -9.48
CA LEU A 151 -11.07 12.27 -8.96
C LEU A 151 -10.79 13.70 -9.42
N HIS A 152 -10.99 14.00 -10.71
CA HIS A 152 -10.79 15.34 -11.27
C HIS A 152 -11.74 16.37 -10.64
N LEU A 153 -13.00 16.02 -10.44
CA LEU A 153 -13.96 16.88 -9.75
C LEU A 153 -13.60 17.16 -8.29
N LEU A 154 -12.89 16.23 -7.64
CA LEU A 154 -12.33 16.40 -6.29
C LEU A 154 -10.99 17.16 -6.29
N GLY A 155 -10.48 17.56 -7.46
CA GLY A 155 -9.22 18.29 -7.61
C GLY A 155 -7.96 17.41 -7.64
N PHE A 156 -8.12 16.10 -7.87
CA PHE A 156 -6.99 15.16 -7.98
C PHE A 156 -6.72 14.78 -9.42
N TRP A 157 -5.45 14.77 -9.79
CA TRP A 157 -4.96 14.32 -11.09
C TRP A 157 -4.25 12.97 -10.95
N TRP A 158 -4.82 11.92 -11.54
CA TRP A 158 -4.15 10.63 -11.69
C TRP A 158 -3.56 10.52 -13.09
N GLY A 159 -2.28 10.92 -13.20
CA GLY A 159 -1.59 11.05 -14.49
C GLY A 159 -0.93 9.77 -15.01
N ASP A 160 -0.73 8.77 -14.15
CA ASP A 160 -0.08 7.48 -14.49
C ASP A 160 -1.04 6.31 -14.19
N CYS A 161 -2.21 6.36 -14.80
CA CYS A 161 -3.16 5.26 -14.72
C CYS A 161 -2.68 4.11 -15.61
N SER A 162 -2.25 3.00 -15.03
CA SER A 162 -1.71 1.86 -15.73
C SER A 162 -2.59 0.60 -15.59
N LEU A 163 -2.33 -0.41 -16.43
CA LEU A 163 -3.01 -1.71 -16.32
C LEU A 163 -2.60 -2.51 -15.07
N SER A 164 -1.64 -2.01 -14.31
CA SER A 164 -1.12 -2.66 -13.09
C SER A 164 -1.76 -2.12 -11.82
N ASP A 165 -2.56 -1.07 -11.96
CA ASP A 165 -3.24 -0.41 -10.84
C ASP A 165 -4.55 -1.11 -10.48
#